data_61141864f5477c84e9c535d76b99ede6
#
_entry.id   61141864f5477c84e9c535d76b99ede6
#
_cell.length_a   1.000
_cell.length_b   1.000
_cell.length_c   1.000
_cell.angle_alpha   90.00
_cell.angle_beta   90.00
_cell.angle_gamma   90.00
#
_symmetry.space_group_name_H-M   'P 1'
#
loop_
_entity.id
_entity.type
_entity.pdbx_description
1 polymer ?
#
loop_
_entity_poly.entity_id
_entity_poly.type
_entity_poly.pdbx_seq_one_letter_code
_entity_poly.pdbx_strand_id
1 'polypeptide(L)'
;MITKRNDLLSKKVIQGLKNRHMNGYYVHSKQEALDLAFEIMKPGSTVGWGGSDTLNKIGIKEELYKRNFKVIDRDQAKDAEEKYKLERDCFYADYYLMSTNAMTEDGILVNMDGHCNRVSCLCFGPRHVIMIVGMNKVTKDLDSAISRLRNVAAPINSQRFAGNRPCQVTGSCANCLADGCICDQLVITRNSMEPDRIHVILVDEVLGY
;
A
#
# COMPACT_ATOMS: atom_id res chain seq x y z
N MET A 1 15.95 21.18 2.36
CA MET A 1 16.65 20.28 3.32
C MET A 1 15.99 18.89 3.36
N ILE A 2 14.68 18.78 3.46
CA ILE A 2 13.95 17.49 3.51
C ILE A 2 14.20 16.69 2.23
N THR A 3 13.97 17.27 1.06
CA THR A 3 14.21 16.63 -0.25
C THR A 3 15.63 16.08 -0.37
N LYS A 4 16.65 16.87 -0.02
CA LYS A 4 18.05 16.40 -0.05
C LYS A 4 18.28 15.17 0.86
N ARG A 5 17.65 15.14 2.04
CA ARG A 5 17.69 13.97 2.92
C ARG A 5 16.98 12.78 2.27
N ASN A 6 15.83 13.00 1.66
CA ASN A 6 15.03 11.96 1.00
C ASN A 6 15.72 11.40 -0.25
N ASP A 7 16.42 12.23 -1.02
CA ASP A 7 17.28 11.81 -2.16
C ASP A 7 18.38 10.82 -1.72
N LEU A 8 18.98 11.06 -0.55
CA LEU A 8 20.00 10.16 -0.01
C LEU A 8 19.40 8.88 0.54
N LEU A 9 18.28 9.01 1.28
CA LEU A 9 17.62 7.88 1.90
C LEU A 9 16.99 6.94 0.86
N SER A 10 16.38 7.50 -0.18
CA SER A 10 15.75 6.70 -1.25
C SER A 10 16.73 5.76 -1.94
N LYS A 11 17.97 6.19 -2.15
CA LYS A 11 19.03 5.33 -2.70
C LYS A 11 19.28 4.09 -1.84
N LYS A 12 19.30 4.27 -0.52
CA LYS A 12 19.48 3.17 0.43
C LYS A 12 18.27 2.23 0.40
N VAL A 13 17.05 2.79 0.41
CA VAL A 13 15.81 2.00 0.35
C VAL A 13 15.72 1.21 -0.95
N ILE A 14 16.02 1.83 -2.09
CA ILE A 14 16.03 1.16 -3.40
C ILE A 14 17.03 0.00 -3.43
N GLN A 15 18.23 0.21 -2.89
CA GLN A 15 19.22 -0.88 -2.79
C GLN A 15 18.71 -2.00 -1.87
N GLY A 16 18.04 -1.65 -0.75
CA GLY A 16 17.40 -2.62 0.15
C GLY A 16 16.31 -3.44 -0.55
N LEU A 17 15.43 -2.79 -1.31
CA LEU A 17 14.40 -3.45 -2.12
C LEU A 17 15.02 -4.40 -3.14
N LYS A 18 16.03 -3.93 -3.88
CA LYS A 18 16.76 -4.75 -4.87
C LYS A 18 17.37 -6.01 -4.25
N ASN A 19 17.98 -5.90 -3.07
CA ASN A 19 18.54 -7.03 -2.34
C ASN A 19 17.46 -8.05 -1.89
N ARG A 20 16.20 -7.64 -1.93
CA ARG A 20 15.00 -8.41 -1.57
C ARG A 20 14.18 -8.81 -2.81
N HIS A 21 14.76 -8.74 -4.00
CA HIS A 21 14.14 -9.06 -5.29
C HIS A 21 12.86 -8.23 -5.57
N MET A 22 12.82 -6.99 -5.08
CA MET A 22 11.76 -6.03 -5.34
C MET A 22 12.31 -4.84 -6.13
N ASN A 23 11.51 -4.28 -7.03
CA ASN A 23 11.88 -3.10 -7.80
C ASN A 23 11.58 -1.83 -6.99
N GLY A 24 12.56 -0.97 -6.83
CA GLY A 24 12.44 0.30 -6.15
C GLY A 24 12.64 1.48 -7.13
N TYR A 25 11.78 2.48 -7.01
CA TYR A 25 11.83 3.73 -7.77
C TYR A 25 11.70 4.91 -6.80
N TYR A 26 12.19 6.07 -7.21
CA TYR A 26 11.99 7.30 -6.43
C TYR A 26 11.65 8.45 -7.37
N VAL A 27 10.62 9.18 -7.00
CA VAL A 27 10.09 10.33 -7.75
C VAL A 27 9.82 11.49 -6.77
N HIS A 28 9.80 12.72 -7.30
CA HIS A 28 9.67 13.91 -6.48
C HIS A 28 8.22 14.37 -6.27
N SER A 29 7.29 13.91 -7.10
CA SER A 29 5.90 14.33 -7.03
C SER A 29 4.92 13.17 -7.21
N LYS A 30 3.70 13.38 -6.71
CA LYS A 30 2.57 12.46 -6.94
C LYS A 30 2.23 12.30 -8.42
N GLN A 31 2.47 13.35 -9.24
CA GLN A 31 2.25 13.27 -10.69
C GLN A 31 3.25 12.34 -11.34
N GLU A 32 4.53 12.47 -11.02
CA GLU A 32 5.57 11.54 -11.52
C GLU A 32 5.30 10.10 -11.07
N ALA A 33 4.78 9.90 -9.84
CA ALA A 33 4.40 8.56 -9.36
C ALA A 33 3.24 7.98 -10.17
N LEU A 34 2.27 8.80 -10.54
CA LEU A 34 1.15 8.43 -11.39
C LEU A 34 1.64 8.01 -12.77
N ASP A 35 2.47 8.84 -13.39
CA ASP A 35 3.00 8.59 -14.74
C ASP A 35 3.84 7.30 -14.76
N LEU A 36 4.74 7.12 -13.80
CA LEU A 36 5.57 5.93 -13.67
C LEU A 36 4.72 4.66 -13.44
N ALA A 37 3.66 4.74 -12.63
CA ALA A 37 2.77 3.61 -12.42
C ALA A 37 2.12 3.15 -13.74
N PHE A 38 1.74 4.10 -14.61
CA PHE A 38 1.21 3.78 -15.94
C PHE A 38 2.28 3.30 -16.94
N GLU A 39 3.52 3.70 -16.80
CA GLU A 39 4.64 3.16 -17.58
C GLU A 39 4.92 1.69 -17.26
N ILE A 40 4.78 1.31 -15.97
CA ILE A 40 4.96 -0.08 -15.52
C ILE A 40 3.78 -0.96 -15.99
N MET A 41 2.57 -0.43 -16.01
CA MET A 41 1.37 -1.20 -16.35
C MET A 41 1.19 -1.35 -17.86
N LYS A 42 0.99 -2.58 -18.33
CA LYS A 42 0.73 -2.87 -19.72
C LYS A 42 -0.72 -2.51 -20.10
N PRO A 43 -0.96 -1.68 -21.13
CA PRO A 43 -2.32 -1.38 -21.61
C PRO A 43 -3.12 -2.64 -21.94
N GLY A 44 -4.42 -2.64 -21.64
CA GLY A 44 -5.32 -3.78 -21.83
C GLY A 44 -5.36 -4.77 -20.66
N SER A 45 -4.47 -4.60 -19.68
CA SER A 45 -4.40 -5.45 -18.48
C SER A 45 -5.57 -5.22 -17.51
N THR A 46 -5.79 -6.23 -16.67
CA THR A 46 -6.70 -6.14 -15.52
C THR A 46 -6.01 -5.50 -14.33
N VAL A 47 -6.67 -4.52 -13.70
CA VAL A 47 -6.12 -3.77 -12.56
C VAL A 47 -7.14 -3.72 -11.43
N GLY A 48 -6.73 -4.15 -10.24
CA GLY A 48 -7.52 -4.02 -9.02
C GLY A 48 -6.74 -3.29 -7.93
N TRP A 49 -7.39 -2.94 -6.81
CA TRP A 49 -6.75 -2.25 -5.70
C TRP A 49 -7.32 -2.56 -4.33
N GLY A 50 -6.50 -2.34 -3.31
CA GLY A 50 -6.91 -2.30 -1.91
C GLY A 50 -7.33 -0.90 -1.45
N GLY A 51 -7.93 -0.82 -0.27
CA GLY A 51 -8.22 0.46 0.37
C GLY A 51 -6.92 1.21 0.67
N SER A 52 -6.76 2.40 0.07
CA SER A 52 -5.53 3.20 0.23
C SER A 52 -5.82 4.69 0.02
N ASP A 53 -5.57 5.48 1.07
CA ASP A 53 -5.62 6.93 1.00
C ASP A 53 -4.56 7.50 0.04
N THR A 54 -3.40 6.84 -0.03
CA THR A 54 -2.34 7.19 -0.98
C THR A 54 -2.82 7.14 -2.42
N LEU A 55 -3.51 6.05 -2.82
CA LEU A 55 -4.03 5.89 -4.18
C LEU A 55 -5.09 6.96 -4.52
N ASN A 56 -5.92 7.33 -3.56
CA ASN A 56 -6.89 8.41 -3.73
C ASN A 56 -6.18 9.76 -3.95
N LYS A 57 -5.15 10.06 -3.13
CA LYS A 57 -4.40 11.33 -3.21
C LYS A 57 -3.66 11.55 -4.52
N ILE A 58 -3.22 10.48 -5.18
CA ILE A 58 -2.55 10.58 -6.49
C ILE A 58 -3.53 10.52 -7.67
N GLY A 59 -4.82 10.20 -7.43
CA GLY A 59 -5.85 10.16 -8.48
C GLY A 59 -5.74 9.00 -9.44
N ILE A 60 -5.02 7.91 -9.11
CA ILE A 60 -4.76 6.80 -10.05
C ILE A 60 -6.04 6.04 -10.42
N LYS A 61 -7.01 5.97 -9.51
CA LYS A 61 -8.26 5.25 -9.75
C LYS A 61 -9.07 5.91 -10.86
N GLU A 62 -9.22 7.23 -10.81
CA GLU A 62 -9.92 8.02 -11.80
C GLU A 62 -9.23 7.97 -13.18
N GLU A 63 -7.89 7.96 -13.17
CA GLU A 63 -7.10 7.88 -14.40
C GLU A 63 -7.16 6.51 -15.07
N LEU A 64 -7.34 5.42 -14.32
CA LEU A 64 -7.52 4.08 -14.88
C LEU A 64 -8.76 3.99 -15.78
N TYR A 65 -9.87 4.65 -15.39
CA TYR A 65 -11.09 4.66 -16.19
C TYR A 65 -10.97 5.45 -17.51
N LYS A 66 -10.02 6.37 -17.58
CA LYS A 66 -9.77 7.18 -18.79
C LYS A 66 -8.82 6.49 -19.77
N ARG A 67 -8.21 5.38 -19.37
CA ARG A 67 -7.18 4.68 -20.12
C ARG A 67 -7.63 3.26 -20.47
N ASN A 68 -6.89 2.58 -21.34
CA ASN A 68 -7.20 1.22 -21.75
C ASN A 68 -6.79 0.19 -20.70
N PHE A 69 -7.61 0.06 -19.63
CA PHE A 69 -7.47 -0.98 -18.59
C PHE A 69 -8.82 -1.63 -18.27
N LYS A 70 -8.79 -2.88 -17.85
CA LYS A 70 -9.95 -3.59 -17.30
C LYS A 70 -9.92 -3.43 -15.79
N VAL A 71 -10.80 -2.58 -15.27
CA VAL A 71 -10.80 -2.20 -13.85
C VAL A 71 -11.64 -3.17 -13.02
N ILE A 72 -11.08 -3.68 -11.92
CA ILE A 72 -11.78 -4.43 -10.89
C ILE A 72 -11.98 -3.47 -9.69
N ASP A 73 -13.11 -2.76 -9.67
CA ASP A 73 -13.39 -1.73 -8.68
C ASP A 73 -14.36 -2.22 -7.61
N ARG A 74 -13.83 -2.62 -6.48
CA ARG A 74 -14.60 -3.03 -5.31
C ARG A 74 -15.37 -1.88 -4.64
N ASP A 75 -15.00 -0.63 -4.91
CA ASP A 75 -15.64 0.55 -4.34
C ASP A 75 -16.96 0.89 -5.07
N GLN A 76 -17.21 0.27 -6.25
CA GLN A 76 -18.45 0.35 -7.04
C GLN A 76 -19.43 -0.81 -6.77
N ALA A 77 -19.11 -1.70 -5.84
CA ALA A 77 -19.97 -2.82 -5.49
C ALA A 77 -21.32 -2.35 -4.95
N LYS A 78 -22.41 -3.00 -5.38
CA LYS A 78 -23.80 -2.68 -4.99
C LYS A 78 -24.12 -3.12 -3.57
N ASP A 79 -23.46 -4.18 -3.11
CA ASP A 79 -23.64 -4.78 -1.79
C ASP A 79 -22.36 -5.45 -1.28
N ALA A 80 -22.44 -6.00 -0.08
CA ALA A 80 -21.29 -6.63 0.57
C ALA A 80 -20.84 -7.92 -0.14
N GLU A 81 -21.75 -8.67 -0.75
CA GLU A 81 -21.44 -9.91 -1.45
C GLU A 81 -20.72 -9.63 -2.76
N GLU A 82 -21.19 -8.65 -3.55
CA GLU A 82 -20.51 -8.21 -4.76
C GLU A 82 -19.12 -7.64 -4.42
N LYS A 83 -19.02 -6.87 -3.35
CA LYS A 83 -17.73 -6.35 -2.87
C LYS A 83 -16.75 -7.49 -2.53
N TYR A 84 -17.23 -8.50 -1.80
CA TYR A 84 -16.43 -9.65 -1.45
C TYR A 84 -15.96 -10.42 -2.69
N LYS A 85 -16.85 -10.58 -3.69
CA LYS A 85 -16.52 -11.19 -4.97
C LYS A 85 -15.44 -10.40 -5.70
N LEU A 86 -15.58 -9.07 -5.85
CA LEU A 86 -14.60 -8.20 -6.52
C LEU A 86 -13.23 -8.21 -5.81
N GLU A 87 -13.23 -8.26 -4.47
CA GLU A 87 -11.99 -8.39 -3.70
C GLU A 87 -11.26 -9.72 -4.00
N ARG A 88 -11.99 -10.80 -4.22
CA ARG A 88 -11.45 -12.11 -4.65
C ARG A 88 -11.02 -12.10 -6.11
N ASP A 89 -11.77 -11.44 -6.98
CA ASP A 89 -11.42 -11.32 -8.40
C ASP A 89 -10.07 -10.58 -8.59
N CYS A 90 -9.70 -9.69 -7.66
CA CYS A 90 -8.38 -9.05 -7.64
C CYS A 90 -7.21 -10.04 -7.58
N PHE A 91 -7.41 -11.26 -7.05
CA PHE A 91 -6.37 -12.31 -7.05
C PHE A 91 -5.91 -12.70 -8.46
N TYR A 92 -6.78 -12.59 -9.44
CA TYR A 92 -6.53 -12.97 -10.84
C TYR A 92 -6.16 -11.75 -11.70
N ALA A 93 -6.06 -10.56 -11.11
CA ALA A 93 -5.65 -9.36 -11.83
C ALA A 93 -4.20 -9.44 -12.31
N ASP A 94 -3.89 -8.75 -13.40
CA ASP A 94 -2.51 -8.60 -13.87
C ASP A 94 -1.73 -7.67 -12.93
N TYR A 95 -2.37 -6.59 -12.47
CA TYR A 95 -1.79 -5.61 -11.55
C TYR A 95 -2.69 -5.36 -10.34
N TYR A 96 -2.05 -5.23 -9.18
CA TYR A 96 -2.71 -4.80 -7.96
C TYR A 96 -2.06 -3.54 -7.39
N LEU A 97 -2.87 -2.52 -7.18
CA LEU A 97 -2.40 -1.24 -6.68
C LEU A 97 -2.64 -1.15 -5.17
N MET A 98 -1.62 -0.75 -4.43
CA MET A 98 -1.72 -0.56 -2.99
C MET A 98 -0.67 0.43 -2.47
N SER A 99 -0.66 0.64 -1.18
CA SER A 99 0.44 1.25 -0.44
C SER A 99 0.84 0.32 0.71
N THR A 100 1.93 0.61 1.39
CA THR A 100 2.29 -0.05 2.65
C THR A 100 1.97 0.84 3.85
N ASN A 101 1.77 0.25 5.02
CA ASN A 101 1.58 1.02 6.27
C ASN A 101 2.91 1.58 6.79
N ALA A 102 3.98 0.81 6.64
CA ALA A 102 5.35 1.24 6.90
C ALA A 102 6.32 0.41 6.06
N MET A 103 7.55 0.89 5.92
CA MET A 103 8.65 0.13 5.37
C MET A 103 9.96 0.55 6.03
N THR A 104 10.96 -0.33 5.98
CA THR A 104 12.27 -0.06 6.56
C THR A 104 13.24 0.52 5.53
N GLU A 105 14.32 1.16 6.00
CA GLU A 105 15.40 1.68 5.16
C GLU A 105 16.10 0.57 4.34
N ASP A 106 16.04 -0.68 4.81
CA ASP A 106 16.59 -1.84 4.10
C ASP A 106 15.55 -2.63 3.29
N GLY A 107 14.34 -2.06 3.10
CA GLY A 107 13.36 -2.52 2.12
C GLY A 107 12.35 -3.58 2.62
N ILE A 108 12.22 -3.82 3.93
CA ILE A 108 11.15 -4.67 4.47
C ILE A 108 9.83 -3.90 4.43
N LEU A 109 8.75 -4.52 3.94
CA LEU A 109 7.41 -3.93 3.92
C LEU A 109 6.60 -4.46 5.11
N VAL A 110 5.88 -3.55 5.79
CA VAL A 110 5.07 -3.89 6.99
C VAL A 110 3.64 -3.43 6.78
N ASN A 111 2.71 -4.37 6.80
CA ASN A 111 1.31 -4.16 6.50
C ASN A 111 0.40 -4.78 7.54
N MET A 112 -0.69 -4.12 7.87
CA MET A 112 -1.74 -4.62 8.75
C MET A 112 -3.10 -4.46 8.10
N ASP A 113 -3.88 -5.53 8.12
CA ASP A 113 -5.25 -5.57 7.59
C ASP A 113 -6.21 -6.17 8.62
N GLY A 114 -7.48 -5.77 8.54
CA GLY A 114 -8.57 -6.47 9.21
C GLY A 114 -9.09 -7.63 8.36
N HIS A 115 -9.50 -7.36 7.13
CA HIS A 115 -10.11 -8.35 6.24
C HIS A 115 -9.11 -9.20 5.44
N CYS A 116 -7.83 -8.92 5.54
CA CYS A 116 -6.75 -9.63 4.85
C CYS A 116 -6.80 -9.56 3.30
N ASN A 117 -7.76 -8.88 2.70
CA ASN A 117 -7.94 -8.81 1.26
C ASN A 117 -6.78 -8.11 0.54
N ARG A 118 -6.21 -7.05 1.13
CA ARG A 118 -5.06 -6.34 0.57
C ARG A 118 -3.76 -7.13 0.74
N VAL A 119 -3.50 -7.66 1.93
CA VAL A 119 -2.25 -8.38 2.19
C VAL A 119 -2.22 -9.77 1.53
N SER A 120 -3.37 -10.40 1.30
CA SER A 120 -3.42 -11.65 0.54
C SER A 120 -3.03 -11.43 -0.94
N CYS A 121 -3.48 -10.33 -1.55
CA CYS A 121 -3.03 -9.93 -2.89
C CYS A 121 -1.52 -9.60 -2.91
N LEU A 122 -0.97 -9.03 -1.84
CA LEU A 122 0.47 -8.82 -1.71
C LEU A 122 1.23 -10.13 -1.60
N CYS A 123 0.78 -11.05 -0.75
CA CYS A 123 1.48 -12.31 -0.48
C CYS A 123 1.43 -13.26 -1.67
N PHE A 124 0.25 -13.35 -2.30
CA PHE A 124 -0.01 -14.22 -3.44
C PHE A 124 -1.18 -13.63 -4.26
N GLY A 125 -1.32 -13.96 -5.52
CA GLY A 125 -2.45 -13.52 -6.36
C GLY A 125 -1.93 -12.76 -7.58
N PRO A 126 -2.10 -11.43 -7.68
CA PRO A 126 -1.73 -10.66 -8.89
C PRO A 126 -0.30 -10.86 -9.35
N ARG A 127 -0.13 -10.88 -10.67
CA ARG A 127 1.20 -11.01 -11.31
C ARG A 127 2.15 -9.90 -10.87
N HIS A 128 1.63 -8.68 -10.75
CA HIS A 128 2.40 -7.53 -10.33
C HIS A 128 1.67 -6.77 -9.22
N VAL A 129 2.43 -6.31 -8.24
CA VAL A 129 1.95 -5.44 -7.17
C VAL A 129 2.69 -4.11 -7.26
N ILE A 130 1.97 -3.02 -7.52
CA ILE A 130 2.54 -1.67 -7.55
C ILE A 130 2.17 -0.96 -6.26
N MET A 131 3.18 -0.59 -5.48
CA MET A 131 3.04 0.14 -4.23
C MET A 131 3.50 1.58 -4.40
N ILE A 132 2.62 2.53 -4.09
CA ILE A 132 2.98 3.94 -4.04
C ILE A 132 3.13 4.33 -2.57
N VAL A 133 4.30 4.85 -2.22
CA VAL A 133 4.73 5.01 -0.82
C VAL A 133 5.34 6.39 -0.62
N GLY A 134 4.67 7.25 0.14
CA GLY A 134 5.27 8.52 0.57
C GLY A 134 6.47 8.29 1.50
N MET A 135 7.50 9.12 1.39
CA MET A 135 8.70 9.04 2.22
C MET A 135 8.43 9.14 3.72
N ASN A 136 7.25 9.64 4.11
CA ASN A 136 6.76 9.65 5.49
C ASN A 136 6.53 8.25 6.09
N LYS A 137 6.53 7.19 5.27
CA LYS A 137 6.32 5.80 5.72
C LYS A 137 7.61 5.00 5.88
N VAL A 138 8.75 5.59 5.52
CA VAL A 138 10.07 4.96 5.68
C VAL A 138 10.55 5.13 7.12
N THR A 139 10.93 4.02 7.74
CA THR A 139 11.41 3.94 9.12
C THR A 139 12.79 3.28 9.18
N LYS A 140 13.48 3.41 10.30
CA LYS A 140 14.85 2.93 10.47
C LYS A 140 14.97 1.42 10.35
N ASP A 141 14.09 0.70 11.05
CA ASP A 141 14.14 -0.73 11.27
C ASP A 141 12.73 -1.33 11.44
N LEU A 142 12.66 -2.63 11.63
CA LEU A 142 11.40 -3.36 11.75
C LEU A 142 10.58 -2.92 12.98
N ASP A 143 11.23 -2.71 14.12
CA ASP A 143 10.55 -2.30 15.35
C ASP A 143 9.91 -0.92 15.19
N SER A 144 10.65 0.02 14.58
CA SER A 144 10.14 1.35 14.22
C SER A 144 9.00 1.27 13.20
N ALA A 145 9.05 0.33 12.24
CA ALA A 145 7.98 0.13 11.26
C ALA A 145 6.71 -0.40 11.93
N ILE A 146 6.81 -1.39 12.79
CA ILE A 146 5.69 -1.93 13.58
C ILE A 146 5.14 -0.84 14.51
N SER A 147 6.01 -0.09 15.18
CA SER A 147 5.61 1.03 16.03
C SER A 147 4.84 2.10 15.24
N ARG A 148 5.36 2.51 14.08
CA ARG A 148 4.66 3.45 13.19
C ARG A 148 3.30 2.93 12.75
N LEU A 149 3.24 1.68 12.33
CA LEU A 149 2.00 1.04 11.90
C LEU A 149 0.94 1.09 13.00
N ARG A 150 1.30 0.71 14.24
CA ARG A 150 0.39 0.66 15.37
C ARG A 150 0.01 2.04 15.92
N ASN A 151 0.96 2.97 15.98
CA ASN A 151 0.76 4.24 16.68
C ASN A 151 0.37 5.39 15.74
N VAL A 152 0.55 5.23 14.42
CA VAL A 152 0.21 6.25 13.43
C VAL A 152 -0.82 5.72 12.43
N ALA A 153 -0.45 4.69 11.64
CA ALA A 153 -1.28 4.27 10.51
C ALA A 153 -2.62 3.68 10.95
N ALA A 154 -2.63 2.75 11.91
CA ALA A 154 -3.86 2.06 12.33
C ALA A 154 -4.85 2.99 13.05
N PRO A 155 -4.45 3.85 14.02
CA PRO A 155 -5.37 4.79 14.66
C PRO A 155 -5.99 5.78 13.68
N ILE A 156 -5.21 6.32 12.74
CA ILE A 156 -5.71 7.24 11.70
C ILE A 156 -6.67 6.50 10.76
N ASN A 157 -6.28 5.31 10.27
CA ASN A 157 -7.14 4.52 9.38
C ASN A 157 -8.46 4.14 10.06
N SER A 158 -8.44 3.88 11.35
CA SER A 158 -9.63 3.50 12.12
C SER A 158 -10.71 4.59 12.11
N GLN A 159 -10.34 5.88 12.03
CA GLN A 159 -11.28 7.00 11.97
C GLN A 159 -12.18 7.00 10.70
N ARG A 160 -11.83 6.23 9.67
CA ARG A 160 -12.62 6.12 8.44
C ARG A 160 -13.86 5.24 8.57
N PHE A 161 -13.95 4.46 9.64
CA PHE A 161 -14.99 3.48 9.84
C PHE A 161 -15.89 3.88 11.01
N ALA A 162 -17.16 3.56 10.92
CA ALA A 162 -18.07 3.71 12.07
C ALA A 162 -17.64 2.78 13.22
N GLY A 163 -17.89 3.19 14.46
CA GLY A 163 -17.61 2.41 15.65
C GLY A 163 -17.02 3.25 16.77
N ASN A 164 -16.62 2.56 17.85
CA ASN A 164 -16.04 3.16 19.06
C ASN A 164 -14.81 2.36 19.54
N ARG A 165 -13.99 1.92 18.62
CA ARG A 165 -12.75 1.20 18.94
C ARG A 165 -11.86 2.05 19.86
N PRO A 166 -11.06 1.46 20.75
CA PRO A 166 -10.22 2.23 21.67
C PRO A 166 -9.39 3.33 20.97
N CYS A 167 -8.80 3.03 19.80
CA CYS A 167 -8.02 4.01 19.05
C CYS A 167 -8.86 5.12 18.41
N GLN A 168 -10.15 4.90 18.17
CA GLN A 168 -11.06 5.98 17.73
C GLN A 168 -11.41 6.93 18.86
N VAL A 169 -11.53 6.41 20.08
CA VAL A 169 -11.89 7.20 21.25
C VAL A 169 -10.69 7.97 21.82
N THR A 170 -9.53 7.32 21.87
CA THR A 170 -8.34 7.88 22.54
C THR A 170 -7.32 8.48 21.58
N GLY A 171 -7.43 8.20 20.28
CA GLY A 171 -6.41 8.54 19.27
C GLY A 171 -5.16 7.66 19.34
N SER A 172 -5.10 6.69 20.25
CA SER A 172 -3.92 5.85 20.53
C SER A 172 -4.22 4.37 20.41
N CYS A 173 -3.24 3.57 19.96
CA CYS A 173 -3.36 2.13 19.87
C CYS A 173 -3.36 1.47 21.25
N ALA A 174 -4.43 0.76 21.59
CA ALA A 174 -4.58 -0.01 22.83
C ALA A 174 -4.20 -1.50 22.68
N ASN A 175 -3.66 -1.92 21.53
CA ASN A 175 -3.41 -3.34 21.22
C ASN A 175 -4.65 -4.22 21.48
N CYS A 176 -5.81 -3.74 21.06
CA CYS A 176 -7.11 -4.32 21.37
C CYS A 176 -7.46 -5.50 20.45
N LEU A 177 -8.42 -6.31 20.92
CA LEU A 177 -9.18 -7.29 20.15
C LEU A 177 -10.67 -6.91 20.17
N ALA A 178 -10.96 -5.61 20.06
CA ALA A 178 -12.33 -5.08 20.10
C ALA A 178 -13.12 -5.50 18.86
N ASP A 179 -14.44 -5.58 19.02
CA ASP A 179 -15.35 -5.86 17.91
C ASP A 179 -15.13 -4.88 16.76
N GLY A 180 -15.05 -5.42 15.54
CA GLY A 180 -14.76 -4.64 14.34
C GLY A 180 -13.33 -4.09 14.28
N CYS A 181 -12.38 -4.68 15.01
CA CYS A 181 -10.96 -4.39 14.89
C CYS A 181 -10.54 -4.43 13.41
N ILE A 182 -9.60 -3.55 13.03
CA ILE A 182 -9.05 -3.50 11.67
C ILE A 182 -7.58 -3.91 11.64
N CYS A 183 -7.11 -4.56 12.70
CA CYS A 183 -5.70 -4.88 12.93
C CYS A 183 -5.53 -6.38 13.22
N ASP A 184 -6.13 -7.24 12.38
CA ASP A 184 -6.19 -8.69 12.64
C ASP A 184 -5.02 -9.44 12.03
N GLN A 185 -4.43 -8.92 10.92
CA GLN A 185 -3.34 -9.57 10.20
C GLN A 185 -2.15 -8.63 10.07
N LEU A 186 -1.04 -8.96 10.72
CA LEU A 186 0.26 -8.30 10.54
C LEU A 186 1.11 -9.12 9.56
N VAL A 187 1.45 -8.53 8.42
CA VAL A 187 2.25 -9.14 7.37
C VAL A 187 3.56 -8.37 7.20
N ILE A 188 4.67 -9.10 7.33
CA ILE A 188 6.03 -8.60 7.12
C ILE A 188 6.57 -9.25 5.85
N THR A 189 6.64 -8.48 4.76
CA THR A 189 7.22 -8.94 3.51
C THR A 189 8.72 -8.70 3.54
N ARG A 190 9.46 -9.77 3.79
CA ARG A 190 10.92 -9.73 3.93
C ARG A 190 11.62 -9.79 2.58
N ASN A 191 11.07 -10.50 1.62
CA ASN A 191 11.67 -10.77 0.31
C ASN A 191 10.57 -11.11 -0.70
N SER A 192 10.81 -10.96 -1.99
CA SER A 192 9.98 -11.51 -3.06
C SER A 192 10.66 -12.73 -3.66
N MET A 193 9.94 -13.86 -3.75
CA MET A 193 10.45 -15.06 -4.41
C MET A 193 10.52 -14.84 -5.93
N GLU A 194 9.53 -14.13 -6.47
CA GLU A 194 9.45 -13.80 -7.89
C GLU A 194 10.04 -12.40 -8.11
N PRO A 195 11.19 -12.28 -8.80
CA PRO A 195 11.69 -10.99 -9.28
C PRO A 195 10.64 -10.29 -10.14
N ASP A 196 10.65 -8.98 -10.18
CA ASP A 196 9.74 -8.13 -10.96
C ASP A 196 8.25 -8.21 -10.59
N ARG A 197 7.89 -8.91 -9.50
CA ARG A 197 6.51 -8.95 -9.02
C ARG A 197 6.13 -7.72 -8.23
N ILE A 198 6.99 -7.24 -7.34
CA ILE A 198 6.70 -6.11 -6.43
C ILE A 198 7.49 -4.88 -6.88
N HIS A 199 6.74 -3.81 -7.21
CA HIS A 199 7.27 -2.50 -7.60
C HIS A 199 6.91 -1.49 -6.52
N VAL A 200 7.91 -0.80 -5.94
CA VAL A 200 7.72 0.20 -4.89
C VAL A 200 8.15 1.57 -5.42
N ILE A 201 7.19 2.46 -5.60
CA ILE A 201 7.40 3.84 -6.03
C ILE A 201 7.41 4.72 -4.79
N LEU A 202 8.61 5.14 -4.37
CA LEU A 202 8.82 6.11 -3.31
C LEU A 202 8.54 7.52 -3.84
N VAL A 203 7.81 8.31 -3.07
CA VAL A 203 7.44 9.69 -3.46
C VAL A 203 7.92 10.68 -2.40
N ASP A 204 8.60 11.76 -2.83
CA ASP A 204 9.10 12.83 -1.94
C ASP A 204 7.95 13.71 -1.40
N GLU A 205 6.85 13.10 -1.04
CA GLU A 205 5.67 13.75 -0.46
C GLU A 205 5.13 12.95 0.73
N VAL A 206 4.31 13.63 1.56
CA VAL A 206 3.52 12.99 2.60
C VAL A 206 2.25 12.41 1.98
N LEU A 207 2.24 11.11 1.74
CA LEU A 207 1.13 10.41 1.10
C LEU A 207 0.52 9.35 2.00
N GLY A 208 -0.73 9.53 2.34
CA GLY A 208 -1.46 8.66 3.25
C GLY A 208 -0.88 8.68 4.67
N TYR A 209 -1.17 7.66 5.44
CA TYR A 209 -0.77 7.54 6.84
C TYR A 209 -0.16 6.18 7.15
#